data_fa9b8ab0e07f94ed3230022ac036a11b
#
_entry.id   fa9b8ab0e07f94ed3230022ac036a11b
#
_cell.length_a   1.000
_cell.length_b   1.000
_cell.length_c   1.000
_cell.angle_alpha   90.00
_cell.angle_beta   90.00
_cell.angle_gamma   90.00
#
_symmetry.space_group_name_H-M   'P 1'
#
loop_
_entity.id
_entity.type
_entity.pdbx_description
1 polymer ?
#
loop_
_entity_poly.entity_id
_entity_poly.type
_entity_poly.pdbx_seq_one_letter_code
_entity_poly.pdbx_strand_id
1 'polypeptide(L)'
;MMKLSFSLALVGFLLLPGAMFAQTSIESSIPIWPEGKMPGHAASEPEGPQSPEKTDATRITNISHPTLTVFPAPKKDAPAPAMIVCPGGGYSYVVYDKEGTEIAAWLNSAGITALVLKYRTPHNRDGALQDIQRALSLVRAHSSEWNIDPKRLGVIGFSAGGNLSAKASTHFDERTYPAIDEIDQQSCRPDFAVLVYPAYLDDKEGHVASDLNLKAKIPPTLIVHTEDDKTFVPGSKLYHAALDEAKVPNEFLLYPTGGHGYGLRCTKDAKAWPQAALEWLHKIGVP
;
A
#
# COMPACT_ATOMS: atom_id res chain seq x y z
N MET A 1 34.26 31.73 -66.22
CA MET A 1 34.67 31.00 -64.99
C MET A 1 33.71 31.38 -63.89
N MET A 2 32.75 30.53 -63.64
CA MET A 2 31.70 30.76 -62.64
C MET A 2 31.97 29.88 -61.41
N LYS A 3 32.23 30.49 -60.26
CA LYS A 3 32.44 29.76 -58.99
C LYS A 3 31.08 29.51 -58.33
N LEU A 4 30.64 28.25 -58.23
CA LEU A 4 29.51 27.83 -57.40
C LEU A 4 30.02 27.70 -55.96
N SER A 5 29.38 28.44 -55.05
CA SER A 5 29.54 28.25 -53.61
C SER A 5 28.42 27.33 -53.10
N PHE A 6 28.78 26.18 -52.53
CA PHE A 6 27.86 25.30 -51.81
C PHE A 6 27.80 25.71 -50.34
N SER A 7 26.62 26.10 -49.90
CA SER A 7 26.33 26.31 -48.47
C SER A 7 25.85 25.00 -47.86
N LEU A 8 26.59 24.52 -46.88
CA LEU A 8 26.26 23.33 -46.10
C LEU A 8 25.35 23.75 -44.93
N ALA A 9 24.09 23.37 -44.97
CA ALA A 9 23.17 23.57 -43.85
C ALA A 9 23.36 22.47 -42.79
N LEU A 10 23.82 22.86 -41.60
CA LEU A 10 24.01 21.97 -40.48
C LEU A 10 22.64 21.82 -39.75
N VAL A 11 21.99 20.67 -39.92
CA VAL A 11 20.76 20.30 -39.17
C VAL A 11 21.17 19.81 -37.80
N GLY A 12 21.01 20.67 -36.80
CA GLY A 12 21.21 20.29 -35.41
C GLY A 12 20.05 19.41 -34.89
N PHE A 13 20.36 18.15 -34.63
CA PHE A 13 19.47 17.24 -33.91
C PHE A 13 19.46 17.64 -32.44
N LEU A 14 18.35 18.23 -31.96
CA LEU A 14 18.10 18.38 -30.53
C LEU A 14 17.71 17.00 -29.96
N LEU A 15 18.66 16.38 -29.26
CA LEU A 15 18.38 15.23 -28.40
C LEU A 15 17.64 15.74 -27.16
N LEU A 16 16.34 15.46 -27.07
CA LEU A 16 15.57 15.60 -25.83
C LEU A 16 16.16 14.60 -24.81
N PRO A 17 16.45 15.03 -23.57
CA PRO A 17 16.86 14.09 -22.54
C PRO A 17 15.67 13.19 -22.22
N GLY A 18 15.77 11.91 -22.60
CA GLY A 18 14.87 10.86 -22.14
C GLY A 18 14.94 10.82 -20.62
N ALA A 19 13.80 10.95 -19.95
CA ALA A 19 13.71 10.72 -18.53
C ALA A 19 14.18 9.28 -18.23
N MET A 20 15.41 9.12 -17.76
CA MET A 20 15.89 7.88 -17.16
C MET A 20 15.08 7.70 -15.87
N PHE A 21 14.05 6.85 -15.92
CA PHE A 21 13.49 6.31 -14.70
C PHE A 21 14.62 5.55 -13.98
N ALA A 22 15.04 6.08 -12.83
CA ALA A 22 16.01 5.39 -12.00
C ALA A 22 15.43 4.01 -11.67
N GLN A 23 16.13 2.97 -12.10
CA GLN A 23 15.80 1.59 -11.79
C GLN A 23 15.98 1.45 -10.28
N THR A 24 14.88 1.42 -9.54
CA THR A 24 14.89 1.15 -8.09
C THR A 24 15.51 -0.22 -7.88
N SER A 25 16.63 -0.29 -7.15
CA SER A 25 17.22 -1.56 -6.75
C SER A 25 16.20 -2.30 -5.88
N ILE A 26 15.68 -3.42 -6.37
CA ILE A 26 14.84 -4.33 -5.59
C ILE A 26 15.76 -4.98 -4.57
N GLU A 27 15.63 -4.60 -3.30
CA GLU A 27 16.23 -5.38 -2.23
C GLU A 27 15.43 -6.67 -2.01
N SER A 28 16.11 -7.70 -1.54
CA SER A 28 15.55 -9.04 -1.40
C SER A 28 14.22 -9.06 -0.63
N SER A 29 13.30 -9.91 -1.07
CA SER A 29 12.06 -10.19 -0.35
C SER A 29 12.39 -10.88 0.98
N ILE A 30 11.97 -10.31 2.10
CA ILE A 30 12.30 -10.74 3.46
C ILE A 30 11.12 -11.52 4.03
N PRO A 31 11.32 -12.77 4.51
CA PRO A 31 10.29 -13.47 5.27
C PRO A 31 9.91 -12.68 6.52
N ILE A 32 8.61 -12.49 6.79
CA ILE A 32 8.18 -11.76 7.99
C ILE A 32 8.13 -12.64 9.25
N TRP A 33 8.06 -13.96 9.08
CA TRP A 33 8.03 -14.92 10.15
C TRP A 33 9.34 -15.74 10.19
N PRO A 34 9.90 -15.99 11.38
CA PRO A 34 10.96 -16.98 11.50
C PRO A 34 10.46 -18.36 11.08
N GLU A 35 11.37 -19.20 10.59
CA GLU A 35 11.06 -20.55 10.17
C GLU A 35 10.32 -21.33 11.27
N GLY A 36 9.21 -21.97 10.91
CA GLY A 36 8.38 -22.76 11.82
C GLY A 36 7.65 -21.97 12.92
N LYS A 37 7.67 -20.63 12.91
CA LYS A 37 7.06 -19.80 13.95
C LYS A 37 5.82 -19.02 13.47
N MET A 38 5.43 -19.13 12.20
CA MET A 38 4.24 -18.47 11.69
C MET A 38 2.99 -19.01 12.41
N PRO A 39 2.13 -18.13 13.01
CA PRO A 39 0.92 -18.57 13.69
C PRO A 39 -0.16 -18.97 12.70
N GLY A 40 -1.08 -19.85 13.14
CA GLY A 40 -2.22 -20.29 12.34
C GLY A 40 -1.82 -21.26 11.23
N HIS A 41 -2.51 -21.17 10.10
CA HIS A 41 -2.29 -22.07 8.96
C HIS A 41 -1.82 -21.32 7.72
N ALA A 42 -1.10 -22.04 6.86
CA ALA A 42 -0.68 -21.60 5.55
C ALA A 42 -1.58 -22.21 4.46
N ALA A 43 -1.47 -21.71 3.23
CA ALA A 43 -2.05 -22.38 2.07
C ALA A 43 -1.41 -23.77 1.88
N SER A 44 -2.21 -24.75 1.48
CA SER A 44 -1.75 -26.12 1.21
C SER A 44 -1.20 -26.27 -0.21
N GLU A 45 -1.71 -25.47 -1.13
CA GLU A 45 -1.28 -25.49 -2.53
C GLU A 45 -0.04 -24.62 -2.73
N PRO A 46 0.81 -24.91 -3.73
CA PRO A 46 1.98 -24.09 -4.04
C PRO A 46 1.63 -22.65 -4.38
N GLU A 47 2.43 -21.71 -3.89
CA GLU A 47 2.35 -20.31 -4.30
C GLU A 47 2.58 -20.17 -5.80
N GLY A 48 1.76 -19.37 -6.45
CA GLY A 48 1.86 -19.17 -7.89
C GLY A 48 0.85 -18.16 -8.44
N PRO A 49 0.82 -18.02 -9.77
CA PRO A 49 -0.15 -17.14 -10.42
C PRO A 49 -1.58 -17.66 -10.20
N GLN A 50 -2.53 -16.72 -10.07
CA GLN A 50 -3.95 -17.05 -10.02
C GLN A 50 -4.38 -17.68 -11.35
N SER A 51 -5.13 -18.80 -11.29
CA SER A 51 -5.71 -19.45 -12.47
C SER A 51 -7.22 -19.15 -12.58
N PRO A 52 -7.78 -18.86 -13.79
CA PRO A 52 -7.04 -18.57 -15.02
C PRO A 52 -6.25 -17.25 -14.94
N GLU A 53 -5.09 -17.21 -15.56
CA GLU A 53 -4.25 -16.02 -15.56
C GLU A 53 -4.92 -14.87 -16.31
N LYS A 54 -4.87 -13.67 -15.71
CA LYS A 54 -5.30 -12.42 -16.35
C LYS A 54 -4.09 -11.56 -16.64
N THR A 55 -4.05 -10.97 -17.81
CA THR A 55 -2.88 -10.24 -18.34
C THR A 55 -2.83 -8.77 -17.93
N ASP A 56 -3.90 -8.24 -17.31
CA ASP A 56 -3.97 -6.82 -16.90
C ASP A 56 -3.14 -6.51 -15.64
N ALA A 57 -2.83 -7.53 -14.83
CA ALA A 57 -2.01 -7.41 -13.63
C ALA A 57 -1.50 -8.79 -13.17
N THR A 58 -0.35 -8.78 -12.47
CA THR A 58 0.21 -9.96 -11.81
C THR A 58 -0.56 -10.28 -10.54
N ARG A 59 -1.15 -11.46 -10.47
CA ARG A 59 -1.91 -11.96 -9.31
C ARG A 59 -1.24 -13.19 -8.74
N ILE A 60 -0.90 -13.13 -7.44
CA ILE A 60 -0.23 -14.23 -6.73
C ILE A 60 -1.20 -14.78 -5.68
N THR A 61 -1.43 -16.08 -5.70
CA THR A 61 -2.27 -16.78 -4.75
C THR A 61 -1.50 -17.90 -4.03
N ASN A 62 -2.14 -18.55 -3.07
CA ASN A 62 -1.56 -19.61 -2.24
C ASN A 62 -0.30 -19.17 -1.50
N ILE A 63 -0.30 -17.92 -1.02
CA ILE A 63 0.81 -17.37 -0.27
C ILE A 63 0.86 -18.05 1.10
N SER A 64 1.79 -18.98 1.23
CA SER A 64 2.06 -19.73 2.45
C SER A 64 3.25 -19.18 3.25
N HIS A 65 4.11 -18.40 2.59
CA HIS A 65 5.28 -17.74 3.18
C HIS A 65 5.18 -16.24 2.94
N PRO A 66 4.50 -15.50 3.83
CA PRO A 66 4.36 -14.06 3.67
C PRO A 66 5.70 -13.36 3.74
N THR A 67 5.89 -12.37 2.87
CA THR A 67 7.13 -11.64 2.71
C THR A 67 6.91 -10.14 2.61
N LEU A 68 7.96 -9.40 2.93
CA LEU A 68 8.03 -7.96 2.76
C LEU A 68 9.16 -7.64 1.77
N THR A 69 8.83 -7.00 0.66
CA THR A 69 9.82 -6.55 -0.33
C THR A 69 10.08 -5.06 -0.12
N VAL A 70 11.33 -4.71 0.22
CA VAL A 70 11.72 -3.33 0.54
C VAL A 70 12.14 -2.60 -0.73
N PHE A 71 11.56 -1.43 -0.94
CA PHE A 71 11.90 -0.46 -1.98
C PHE A 71 12.37 0.81 -1.28
N PRO A 72 13.67 0.99 -1.06
CA PRO A 72 14.18 2.10 -0.29
C PRO A 72 13.97 3.43 -1.01
N ALA A 73 13.61 4.47 -0.26
CA ALA A 73 13.61 5.82 -0.80
C ALA A 73 15.01 6.24 -1.25
N PRO A 74 15.13 7.15 -2.22
CA PRO A 74 16.43 7.73 -2.57
C PRO A 74 17.14 8.22 -1.31
N LYS A 75 18.43 7.87 -1.16
CA LYS A 75 19.22 8.21 0.04
C LYS A 75 19.20 9.73 0.29
N LYS A 76 18.83 10.09 1.52
CA LYS A 76 18.88 11.45 2.07
C LYS A 76 19.67 11.40 3.37
N ASP A 77 20.09 12.59 3.85
CA ASP A 77 20.86 12.72 5.10
C ASP A 77 20.04 12.37 6.36
N ALA A 78 18.71 12.30 6.25
CA ALA A 78 17.80 11.96 7.33
C ALA A 78 16.99 10.67 7.03
N PRO A 79 16.58 9.91 8.07
CA PRO A 79 15.70 8.76 7.91
C PRO A 79 14.40 9.11 7.18
N ALA A 80 14.04 8.30 6.20
CA ALA A 80 12.84 8.48 5.39
C ALA A 80 11.58 8.01 6.12
N PRO A 81 10.40 8.59 5.87
CA PRO A 81 9.14 7.94 6.21
C PRO A 81 8.98 6.66 5.41
N ALA A 82 8.14 5.75 5.90
CA ALA A 82 7.90 4.50 5.21
C ALA A 82 6.41 4.15 5.16
N MET A 83 6.02 3.39 4.15
CA MET A 83 4.67 2.84 4.02
C MET A 83 4.71 1.36 3.67
N ILE A 84 3.97 0.55 4.43
CA ILE A 84 3.67 -0.81 4.01
C ILE A 84 2.52 -0.75 3.01
N VAL A 85 2.76 -1.30 1.83
CA VAL A 85 1.79 -1.40 0.73
C VAL A 85 1.08 -2.74 0.82
N CYS A 86 -0.24 -2.70 0.97
CA CYS A 86 -1.12 -3.86 1.05
C CYS A 86 -1.94 -3.97 -0.25
N PRO A 87 -1.53 -4.78 -1.24
CA PRO A 87 -2.29 -4.93 -2.48
C PRO A 87 -3.67 -5.55 -2.23
N GLY A 88 -4.62 -5.30 -3.14
CA GLY A 88 -5.93 -5.95 -3.14
C GLY A 88 -5.90 -7.35 -3.72
N GLY A 89 -7.10 -7.89 -3.95
CA GLY A 89 -7.29 -9.24 -4.51
C GLY A 89 -8.35 -10.05 -3.78
N GLY A 90 -9.24 -9.39 -3.03
CA GLY A 90 -10.38 -10.04 -2.37
C GLY A 90 -10.01 -11.05 -1.28
N TYR A 91 -8.80 -11.02 -0.75
CA TYR A 91 -8.20 -12.05 0.10
C TYR A 91 -8.08 -13.42 -0.57
N SER A 92 -8.24 -13.49 -1.88
CA SER A 92 -8.03 -14.71 -2.67
C SER A 92 -6.64 -14.76 -3.30
N TYR A 93 -6.07 -13.60 -3.58
CA TYR A 93 -4.73 -13.38 -4.14
C TYR A 93 -4.25 -11.97 -3.78
N VAL A 94 -3.04 -11.61 -4.17
CA VAL A 94 -2.55 -10.23 -4.15
C VAL A 94 -2.28 -9.73 -5.56
N VAL A 95 -2.64 -8.48 -5.87
CA VAL A 95 -2.36 -7.79 -7.14
C VAL A 95 -0.99 -7.14 -7.04
N TYR A 96 0.07 -7.93 -7.30
CA TYR A 96 1.43 -7.62 -6.86
C TYR A 96 2.10 -6.47 -7.62
N ASP A 97 1.82 -6.31 -8.91
CA ASP A 97 2.38 -5.23 -9.72
C ASP A 97 1.57 -3.92 -9.58
N LYS A 98 0.34 -3.90 -10.06
CA LYS A 98 -0.52 -2.71 -10.18
C LYS A 98 -0.82 -2.03 -8.83
N GLU A 99 -1.00 -2.80 -7.76
CA GLU A 99 -1.31 -2.32 -6.41
C GLU A 99 -0.16 -2.55 -5.41
N GLY A 100 0.98 -3.02 -5.90
CA GLY A 100 2.19 -3.29 -5.13
C GLY A 100 3.39 -2.52 -5.68
N THR A 101 4.12 -3.09 -6.65
CA THR A 101 5.40 -2.52 -7.10
C THR A 101 5.26 -1.18 -7.83
N GLU A 102 4.17 -0.92 -8.55
CA GLU A 102 3.93 0.40 -9.14
C GLU A 102 3.69 1.45 -8.06
N ILE A 103 2.96 1.10 -6.99
CA ILE A 103 2.75 1.97 -5.84
C ILE A 103 4.07 2.23 -5.12
N ALA A 104 4.91 1.20 -4.98
CA ALA A 104 6.23 1.36 -4.38
C ALA A 104 7.10 2.35 -5.16
N ALA A 105 7.12 2.26 -6.49
CA ALA A 105 7.85 3.18 -7.34
C ALA A 105 7.33 4.63 -7.21
N TRP A 106 6.00 4.81 -7.14
CA TRP A 106 5.39 6.12 -6.92
C TRP A 106 5.76 6.70 -5.55
N LEU A 107 5.68 5.93 -4.46
CA LEU A 107 6.08 6.37 -3.12
C LEU A 107 7.58 6.75 -3.07
N ASN A 108 8.44 5.96 -3.71
CA ASN A 108 9.86 6.26 -3.80
C ASN A 108 10.13 7.59 -4.50
N SER A 109 9.39 7.90 -5.59
CA SER A 109 9.53 9.20 -6.28
C SER A 109 9.19 10.39 -5.37
N ALA A 110 8.37 10.18 -4.35
CA ALA A 110 8.04 11.16 -3.31
C ALA A 110 8.99 11.12 -2.09
N GLY A 111 10.03 10.28 -2.11
CA GLY A 111 10.98 10.16 -1.00
C GLY A 111 10.50 9.32 0.18
N ILE A 112 9.53 8.45 -0.03
CA ILE A 112 8.97 7.52 0.95
C ILE A 112 9.50 6.12 0.67
N THR A 113 10.06 5.44 1.66
CA THR A 113 10.40 4.02 1.56
C THR A 113 9.13 3.20 1.50
N ALA A 114 8.99 2.36 0.46
CA ALA A 114 7.84 1.49 0.32
C ALA A 114 8.21 0.05 0.62
N LEU A 115 7.29 -0.67 1.26
CA LEU A 115 7.48 -2.07 1.61
C LEU A 115 6.23 -2.85 1.16
N VAL A 116 6.35 -3.61 0.08
CA VAL A 116 5.21 -4.37 -0.47
C VAL A 116 5.02 -5.65 0.33
N LEU A 117 3.87 -5.76 0.97
CA LEU A 117 3.49 -6.93 1.77
C LEU A 117 2.76 -7.96 0.90
N LYS A 118 3.37 -9.13 0.79
CA LYS A 118 2.73 -10.32 0.24
C LYS A 118 2.18 -11.13 1.41
N TYR A 119 0.92 -10.86 1.79
CA TYR A 119 0.25 -11.47 2.94
C TYR A 119 -0.44 -12.79 2.56
N ARG A 120 -0.75 -13.62 3.56
CA ARG A 120 -1.37 -14.94 3.37
C ARG A 120 -2.70 -14.88 2.63
N THR A 121 -2.82 -15.70 1.59
CA THR A 121 -4.02 -15.97 0.80
C THR A 121 -4.05 -17.46 0.42
N PRO A 122 -5.18 -18.03 -0.03
CA PRO A 122 -6.52 -17.46 -0.09
C PRO A 122 -7.29 -17.58 1.24
N HIS A 123 -8.36 -16.78 1.37
CA HIS A 123 -9.38 -16.88 2.42
C HIS A 123 -8.86 -16.93 3.87
N ASN A 124 -7.72 -16.31 4.14
CA ASN A 124 -7.08 -16.28 5.45
C ASN A 124 -6.99 -14.84 5.98
N ARG A 125 -8.16 -14.24 6.32
CA ARG A 125 -8.22 -12.85 6.80
C ARG A 125 -7.51 -12.66 8.15
N ASP A 126 -7.59 -13.63 9.03
CA ASP A 126 -6.93 -13.59 10.35
C ASP A 126 -5.41 -13.69 10.17
N GLY A 127 -4.95 -14.60 9.31
CA GLY A 127 -3.55 -14.70 8.96
C GLY A 127 -3.02 -13.42 8.31
N ALA A 128 -3.77 -12.79 7.40
CA ALA A 128 -3.39 -11.54 6.79
C ALA A 128 -3.25 -10.41 7.84
N LEU A 129 -4.14 -10.35 8.86
CA LEU A 129 -4.03 -9.40 9.97
C LEU A 129 -2.78 -9.67 10.83
N GLN A 130 -2.50 -10.93 11.13
CA GLN A 130 -1.25 -11.30 11.81
C GLN A 130 -0.02 -10.88 11.02
N ASP A 131 -0.05 -11.09 9.71
CA ASP A 131 1.05 -10.74 8.81
C ASP A 131 1.35 -9.24 8.79
N ILE A 132 0.34 -8.37 8.69
CA ILE A 132 0.57 -6.92 8.72
C ILE A 132 0.97 -6.42 10.11
N GLN A 133 0.43 -6.97 11.19
CA GLN A 133 0.88 -6.65 12.55
C GLN A 133 2.37 -6.99 12.73
N ARG A 134 2.78 -8.17 12.26
CA ARG A 134 4.18 -8.60 12.28
C ARG A 134 5.05 -7.72 11.38
N ALA A 135 4.61 -7.40 10.17
CA ALA A 135 5.33 -6.55 9.23
C ALA A 135 5.61 -5.15 9.81
N LEU A 136 4.61 -4.51 10.45
CA LEU A 136 4.78 -3.21 11.10
C LEU A 136 5.83 -3.25 12.20
N SER A 137 5.84 -4.29 13.03
CA SER A 137 6.86 -4.48 14.07
C SER A 137 8.24 -4.75 13.49
N LEU A 138 8.31 -5.57 12.43
CA LEU A 138 9.56 -5.88 11.73
C LEU A 138 10.21 -4.61 11.16
N VAL A 139 9.43 -3.76 10.49
CA VAL A 139 9.93 -2.49 9.93
C VAL A 139 10.47 -1.59 11.05
N ARG A 140 9.79 -1.49 12.17
CA ARG A 140 10.28 -0.71 13.32
C ARG A 140 11.56 -1.27 13.92
N ALA A 141 11.66 -2.58 14.05
CA ALA A 141 12.86 -3.23 14.56
C ALA A 141 14.10 -2.99 13.67
N HIS A 142 13.90 -2.96 12.34
CA HIS A 142 14.96 -2.74 11.35
C HIS A 142 15.07 -1.28 10.87
N SER A 143 14.37 -0.35 11.51
CA SER A 143 14.28 1.04 11.04
C SER A 143 15.65 1.73 10.89
N SER A 144 16.57 1.49 11.80
CA SER A 144 17.93 2.03 11.73
C SER A 144 18.74 1.46 10.55
N GLU A 145 18.62 0.15 10.31
CA GLU A 145 19.29 -0.53 9.21
C GLU A 145 18.80 -0.06 7.84
N TRP A 146 17.49 0.17 7.72
CA TRP A 146 16.84 0.57 6.46
C TRP A 146 16.73 2.09 6.28
N ASN A 147 17.33 2.89 7.18
CA ASN A 147 17.25 4.34 7.20
C ASN A 147 15.80 4.86 7.16
N ILE A 148 14.94 4.25 7.99
CA ILE A 148 13.52 4.59 8.14
C ILE A 148 13.31 5.33 9.47
N ASP A 149 12.46 6.33 9.47
CA ASP A 149 11.96 6.95 10.70
C ASP A 149 10.84 6.09 11.31
N PRO A 150 11.08 5.43 12.46
CA PRO A 150 10.10 4.52 13.07
C PRO A 150 8.83 5.21 13.58
N LYS A 151 8.81 6.54 13.62
CA LYS A 151 7.66 7.37 14.02
C LYS A 151 6.86 7.90 12.83
N ARG A 152 7.28 7.58 11.61
CA ARG A 152 6.61 7.93 10.36
C ARG A 152 6.43 6.68 9.48
N LEU A 153 5.87 5.63 10.08
CA LEU A 153 5.55 4.36 9.42
C LEU A 153 4.03 4.24 9.23
N GLY A 154 3.57 4.39 7.99
CA GLY A 154 2.16 4.25 7.61
C GLY A 154 1.85 2.97 6.87
N VAL A 155 0.57 2.82 6.54
CA VAL A 155 0.06 1.77 5.66
C VAL A 155 -0.70 2.40 4.49
N ILE A 156 -0.61 1.78 3.32
CA ILE A 156 -1.48 2.08 2.18
C ILE A 156 -2.06 0.78 1.65
N GLY A 157 -3.37 0.72 1.49
CA GLY A 157 -4.02 -0.50 1.05
C GLY A 157 -5.09 -0.27 0.00
N PHE A 158 -5.23 -1.26 -0.88
CA PHE A 158 -6.10 -1.23 -2.06
C PHE A 158 -7.17 -2.31 -1.93
N SER A 159 -8.45 -1.97 -2.14
CA SER A 159 -9.55 -2.95 -2.11
C SER A 159 -9.54 -3.79 -0.80
N ALA A 160 -9.35 -5.11 -0.88
CA ALA A 160 -9.17 -5.96 0.29
C ALA A 160 -7.94 -5.59 1.13
N GLY A 161 -6.85 -5.12 0.49
CA GLY A 161 -5.70 -4.55 1.18
C GLY A 161 -6.03 -3.24 1.91
N GLY A 162 -7.01 -2.48 1.41
CA GLY A 162 -7.58 -1.32 2.10
C GLY A 162 -8.34 -1.74 3.39
N ASN A 163 -9.13 -2.81 3.33
CA ASN A 163 -9.72 -3.41 4.53
C ASN A 163 -8.65 -3.89 5.51
N LEU A 164 -7.61 -4.59 5.03
CA LEU A 164 -6.49 -5.04 5.86
C LEU A 164 -5.80 -3.87 6.55
N SER A 165 -5.57 -2.76 5.84
CA SER A 165 -4.99 -1.54 6.39
C SER A 165 -5.89 -0.86 7.42
N ALA A 166 -7.22 -0.85 7.23
CA ALA A 166 -8.18 -0.39 8.22
C ALA A 166 -8.17 -1.28 9.46
N LYS A 167 -8.11 -2.61 9.30
CA LYS A 167 -7.98 -3.55 10.42
C LYS A 167 -6.67 -3.34 11.18
N ALA A 168 -5.54 -3.17 10.51
CA ALA A 168 -4.27 -2.85 11.16
C ALA A 168 -4.32 -1.53 11.95
N SER A 169 -5.09 -0.55 11.45
CA SER A 169 -5.28 0.75 12.09
C SER A 169 -6.22 0.72 13.30
N THR A 170 -6.98 -0.36 13.48
CA THR A 170 -7.98 -0.52 14.54
C THR A 170 -7.67 -1.69 15.50
N HIS A 171 -6.72 -2.57 15.15
CA HIS A 171 -6.33 -3.75 15.94
C HIS A 171 -4.80 -3.77 16.15
N PHE A 172 -4.32 -2.91 17.02
CA PHE A 172 -2.88 -2.80 17.32
C PHE A 172 -2.58 -2.83 18.83
N ASP A 173 -3.59 -2.61 19.68
CA ASP A 173 -3.43 -2.64 21.14
C ASP A 173 -3.21 -4.07 21.63
N GLU A 174 -3.81 -5.05 20.95
CA GLU A 174 -3.61 -6.47 21.19
C GLU A 174 -3.22 -7.18 19.88
N ARG A 175 -2.12 -7.94 19.94
CA ARG A 175 -1.74 -8.79 18.82
C ARG A 175 -2.72 -9.95 18.68
N THR A 176 -3.04 -10.30 17.46
CA THR A 176 -3.90 -11.45 17.16
C THR A 176 -3.13 -12.77 17.16
N TYR A 177 -1.89 -12.76 17.65
CA TYR A 177 -1.02 -13.92 17.84
C TYR A 177 -0.11 -13.71 19.07
N PRO A 178 0.35 -14.80 19.74
CA PRO A 178 1.32 -14.71 20.82
C PRO A 178 2.66 -14.15 20.34
N ALA A 179 3.31 -13.29 21.13
CA ALA A 179 4.64 -12.79 20.80
C ALA A 179 5.64 -13.95 20.61
N ILE A 180 6.47 -13.86 19.57
CA ILE A 180 7.37 -14.92 19.13
C ILE A 180 8.83 -14.60 19.49
N ASP A 181 9.22 -13.34 19.34
CA ASP A 181 10.58 -12.85 19.55
C ASP A 181 10.58 -11.35 19.91
N GLU A 182 11.79 -10.76 20.01
CA GLU A 182 11.98 -9.35 20.38
C GLU A 182 11.35 -8.35 19.40
N ILE A 183 11.17 -8.74 18.13
CA ILE A 183 10.52 -7.89 17.12
C ILE A 183 9.09 -7.59 17.56
N ASP A 184 8.40 -8.53 18.18
CA ASP A 184 7.03 -8.36 18.63
C ASP A 184 6.88 -7.44 19.85
N GLN A 185 7.96 -6.96 20.44
CA GLN A 185 7.96 -5.88 21.43
C GLN A 185 7.81 -4.49 20.77
N GLN A 186 8.08 -4.38 19.45
CA GLN A 186 7.84 -3.15 18.71
C GLN A 186 6.36 -2.97 18.46
N SER A 187 5.90 -1.72 18.47
CA SER A 187 4.48 -1.40 18.17
C SER A 187 4.09 -1.86 16.76
N CYS A 188 2.92 -2.48 16.64
CA CYS A 188 2.30 -2.78 15.35
C CYS A 188 1.23 -1.73 14.94
N ARG A 189 1.16 -0.57 15.61
CA ARG A 189 0.26 0.52 15.24
C ARG A 189 0.85 1.31 14.08
N PRO A 190 0.15 1.49 12.94
CA PRO A 190 0.59 2.43 11.92
C PRO A 190 0.44 3.87 12.43
N ASP A 191 1.32 4.79 11.96
CA ASP A 191 1.26 6.18 12.36
C ASP A 191 0.27 7.00 11.51
N PHE A 192 -0.06 6.50 10.31
CA PHE A 192 -1.09 7.02 9.41
C PHE A 192 -1.54 5.92 8.43
N ALA A 193 -2.70 6.11 7.81
CA ALA A 193 -3.27 5.16 6.86
C ALA A 193 -3.82 5.84 5.60
N VAL A 194 -3.63 5.21 4.44
CA VAL A 194 -4.24 5.59 3.17
C VAL A 194 -5.03 4.39 2.64
N LEU A 195 -6.34 4.55 2.51
CA LEU A 195 -7.26 3.49 2.09
C LEU A 195 -7.80 3.82 0.71
N VAL A 196 -7.37 3.10 -0.32
CA VAL A 196 -7.73 3.37 -1.71
C VAL A 196 -8.78 2.35 -2.15
N TYR A 197 -9.96 2.84 -2.50
CA TYR A 197 -11.18 2.05 -2.77
C TYR A 197 -11.32 0.83 -1.86
N PRO A 198 -11.26 1.02 -0.52
CA PRO A 198 -11.29 -0.11 0.41
C PRO A 198 -12.60 -0.88 0.28
N ALA A 199 -12.46 -2.22 0.26
CA ALA A 199 -13.60 -3.13 0.30
C ALA A 199 -13.95 -3.50 1.74
N TYR A 200 -15.13 -4.09 1.96
CA TYR A 200 -15.54 -4.75 3.20
C TYR A 200 -15.46 -3.85 4.47
N LEU A 201 -15.72 -2.56 4.35
CA LEU A 201 -15.80 -1.65 5.51
C LEU A 201 -17.20 -1.57 6.12
N ASP A 202 -18.19 -2.25 5.52
CA ASP A 202 -19.57 -2.31 5.97
C ASP A 202 -20.09 -3.75 6.09
N ASP A 203 -21.16 -3.92 6.86
CA ASP A 203 -21.90 -5.17 7.03
C ASP A 203 -22.97 -5.39 5.95
N LYS A 204 -23.13 -4.44 5.02
CA LYS A 204 -24.19 -4.34 4.00
C LYS A 204 -25.61 -4.10 4.55
N GLU A 205 -25.75 -3.94 5.85
CA GLU A 205 -27.00 -3.55 6.53
C GLU A 205 -27.02 -2.06 6.88
N GLY A 206 -25.96 -1.35 6.51
CA GLY A 206 -25.81 0.11 6.71
C GLY A 206 -24.97 0.50 7.93
N HIS A 207 -24.21 -0.43 8.48
CA HIS A 207 -23.29 -0.16 9.58
C HIS A 207 -21.84 -0.44 9.15
N VAL A 208 -20.91 0.19 9.86
CA VAL A 208 -19.49 -0.17 9.75
C VAL A 208 -19.29 -1.62 10.15
N ALA A 209 -18.44 -2.33 9.45
CA ALA A 209 -18.13 -3.73 9.73
C ALA A 209 -17.72 -3.92 11.19
N SER A 210 -18.35 -4.87 11.88
CA SER A 210 -18.20 -5.08 13.32
C SER A 210 -16.79 -5.53 13.74
N ASP A 211 -15.98 -5.96 12.77
CA ASP A 211 -14.58 -6.34 12.95
C ASP A 211 -13.61 -5.14 12.79
N LEU A 212 -14.12 -3.89 12.84
CA LEU A 212 -13.32 -2.67 12.93
C LEU A 212 -13.53 -2.02 14.31
N ASN A 213 -12.48 -1.98 15.13
CA ASN A 213 -12.56 -1.41 16.49
C ASN A 213 -12.48 0.12 16.46
N LEU A 214 -13.64 0.78 16.35
CA LEU A 214 -13.75 2.25 16.33
C LEU A 214 -13.39 2.92 17.67
N LYS A 215 -13.18 2.17 18.75
CA LYS A 215 -12.74 2.69 20.05
C LYS A 215 -11.22 2.74 20.20
N ALA A 216 -10.49 2.16 19.25
CA ALA A 216 -9.03 2.23 19.22
C ALA A 216 -8.54 3.67 18.97
N LYS A 217 -7.30 3.96 19.33
CA LYS A 217 -6.65 5.23 18.96
C LYS A 217 -6.23 5.18 17.49
N ILE A 218 -7.23 5.23 16.60
CA ILE A 218 -7.04 5.14 15.15
C ILE A 218 -6.10 6.26 14.66
N PRO A 219 -5.12 5.99 13.78
CA PRO A 219 -4.23 7.00 13.24
C PRO A 219 -4.94 7.92 12.24
N PRO A 220 -4.36 9.10 11.89
CA PRO A 220 -4.84 9.91 10.78
C PRO A 220 -5.05 9.06 9.53
N THR A 221 -6.22 9.19 8.89
CA THR A 221 -6.64 8.30 7.80
C THR A 221 -7.12 9.09 6.59
N LEU A 222 -6.55 8.80 5.42
CA LEU A 222 -7.06 9.24 4.13
C LEU A 222 -7.87 8.10 3.50
N ILE A 223 -9.08 8.39 3.04
CA ILE A 223 -9.90 7.48 2.25
C ILE A 223 -9.99 8.04 0.82
N VAL A 224 -9.77 7.19 -0.18
CA VAL A 224 -9.90 7.53 -1.60
C VAL A 224 -10.91 6.57 -2.22
N HIS A 225 -11.98 7.08 -2.84
CA HIS A 225 -12.96 6.22 -3.51
C HIS A 225 -13.62 6.93 -4.69
N THR A 226 -14.46 6.22 -5.44
CA THR A 226 -15.25 6.77 -6.54
C THR A 226 -16.73 6.48 -6.36
N GLU A 227 -17.58 7.43 -6.75
CA GLU A 227 -19.05 7.30 -6.65
C GLU A 227 -19.63 6.20 -7.56
N ASP A 228 -18.91 5.86 -8.64
CA ASP A 228 -19.34 4.82 -9.58
C ASP A 228 -18.96 3.39 -9.15
N ASP A 229 -18.18 3.22 -8.07
CA ASP A 229 -17.99 1.93 -7.39
C ASP A 229 -19.15 1.65 -6.41
N LYS A 230 -20.31 1.30 -6.96
CA LYS A 230 -21.54 1.11 -6.16
C LYS A 230 -21.46 -0.02 -5.14
N THR A 231 -20.51 -0.94 -5.30
CA THR A 231 -20.36 -2.10 -4.43
C THR A 231 -19.69 -1.73 -3.11
N PHE A 232 -18.65 -0.90 -3.13
CA PHE A 232 -17.80 -0.68 -1.97
C PHE A 232 -17.80 0.78 -1.45
N VAL A 233 -18.22 1.76 -2.25
CA VAL A 233 -18.28 3.16 -1.80
C VAL A 233 -19.21 3.36 -0.58
N PRO A 234 -20.32 2.61 -0.39
CA PRO A 234 -21.13 2.75 0.82
C PRO A 234 -20.35 2.51 2.10
N GLY A 235 -19.51 1.46 2.13
CA GLY A 235 -18.64 1.17 3.28
C GLY A 235 -17.65 2.28 3.59
N SER A 236 -17.07 2.91 2.55
CA SER A 236 -16.18 4.07 2.74
C SER A 236 -16.89 5.27 3.32
N LYS A 237 -18.11 5.57 2.89
CA LYS A 237 -18.93 6.66 3.44
C LYS A 237 -19.27 6.42 4.91
N LEU A 238 -19.65 5.20 5.26
CA LEU A 238 -19.94 4.81 6.64
C LEU A 238 -18.70 4.91 7.53
N TYR A 239 -17.57 4.39 7.05
CA TYR A 239 -16.33 4.44 7.83
C TYR A 239 -15.81 5.87 8.01
N HIS A 240 -15.87 6.72 6.99
CA HIS A 240 -15.56 8.14 7.11
C HIS A 240 -16.43 8.83 8.18
N ALA A 241 -17.74 8.65 8.14
CA ALA A 241 -18.66 9.21 9.14
C ALA A 241 -18.34 8.71 10.56
N ALA A 242 -17.98 7.44 10.70
CA ALA A 242 -17.59 6.87 11.99
C ALA A 242 -16.24 7.43 12.52
N LEU A 243 -15.29 7.71 11.62
CA LEU A 243 -14.04 8.39 11.99
C LEU A 243 -14.29 9.82 12.46
N ASP A 244 -15.21 10.55 11.80
CA ASP A 244 -15.62 11.90 12.22
C ASP A 244 -16.28 11.88 13.62
N GLU A 245 -17.19 10.94 13.87
CA GLU A 245 -17.83 10.76 15.17
C GLU A 245 -16.78 10.44 16.25
N ALA A 246 -15.80 9.59 15.94
CA ALA A 246 -14.70 9.24 16.83
C ALA A 246 -13.63 10.36 16.94
N LYS A 247 -13.80 11.49 16.23
CA LYS A 247 -12.84 12.62 16.16
C LYS A 247 -11.44 12.21 15.72
N VAL A 248 -11.35 11.22 14.87
CA VAL A 248 -10.10 10.81 14.23
C VAL A 248 -9.79 11.80 13.11
N PRO A 249 -8.57 12.39 13.03
CA PRO A 249 -8.18 13.19 11.88
C PRO A 249 -8.29 12.37 10.60
N ASN A 250 -9.17 12.77 9.69
CA ASN A 250 -9.37 12.03 8.44
C ASN A 250 -9.76 12.96 7.29
N GLU A 251 -9.61 12.45 6.06
CA GLU A 251 -10.05 13.13 4.85
C GLU A 251 -10.62 12.08 3.88
N PHE A 252 -11.66 12.45 3.13
CA PHE A 252 -12.29 11.58 2.15
C PHE A 252 -12.25 12.20 0.76
N LEU A 253 -11.39 11.68 -0.12
CA LEU A 253 -11.31 12.04 -1.52
C LEU A 253 -12.30 11.18 -2.32
N LEU A 254 -13.48 11.72 -2.57
CA LEU A 254 -14.54 11.04 -3.30
C LEU A 254 -14.66 11.62 -4.73
N TYR A 255 -14.26 10.83 -5.71
CA TYR A 255 -14.29 11.22 -7.12
C TYR A 255 -15.56 10.72 -7.81
N PRO A 256 -16.11 11.45 -8.80
CA PRO A 256 -17.31 11.00 -9.52
C PRO A 256 -17.11 9.67 -10.23
N THR A 257 -15.97 9.48 -10.91
CA THR A 257 -15.71 8.28 -11.73
C THR A 257 -14.31 7.75 -11.57
N GLY A 258 -14.17 6.44 -11.75
CA GLY A 258 -12.92 5.68 -11.65
C GLY A 258 -13.17 4.18 -11.62
N GLY A 259 -14.30 3.77 -11.06
CA GLY A 259 -14.61 2.36 -10.81
C GLY A 259 -13.80 1.78 -9.65
N HIS A 260 -13.40 0.52 -9.77
CA HIS A 260 -12.67 -0.23 -8.76
C HIS A 260 -11.37 -0.82 -9.32
N GLY A 261 -10.33 -0.97 -8.48
CA GLY A 261 -9.11 -1.69 -8.84
C GLY A 261 -8.21 -0.99 -9.86
N TYR A 262 -8.22 0.35 -9.89
CA TYR A 262 -7.48 1.12 -10.90
C TYR A 262 -6.00 1.35 -10.55
N GLY A 263 -5.58 1.29 -9.29
CA GLY A 263 -4.22 1.63 -8.87
C GLY A 263 -3.80 3.03 -9.32
N LEU A 264 -2.63 3.15 -9.95
CA LEU A 264 -2.18 4.38 -10.60
C LEU A 264 -2.66 4.51 -12.06
N ARG A 265 -3.31 3.48 -12.61
CA ARG A 265 -3.70 3.39 -14.04
C ARG A 265 -5.07 4.02 -14.34
N CYS A 266 -5.64 4.82 -13.42
CA CYS A 266 -6.92 5.48 -13.64
C CYS A 266 -6.82 6.56 -14.72
N THR A 267 -7.75 6.54 -15.69
CA THR A 267 -7.85 7.55 -16.77
C THR A 267 -9.05 8.47 -16.61
N LYS A 268 -9.90 8.22 -15.60
CA LYS A 268 -11.10 8.99 -15.27
C LYS A 268 -10.81 10.01 -14.15
N ASP A 269 -11.85 10.54 -13.49
CA ASP A 269 -11.70 11.60 -12.49
C ASP A 269 -10.73 11.21 -11.35
N ALA A 270 -10.78 9.95 -10.90
CA ALA A 270 -9.89 9.46 -9.86
C ALA A 270 -8.40 9.44 -10.25
N LYS A 271 -8.02 9.76 -11.51
CA LYS A 271 -6.61 9.93 -11.91
C LYS A 271 -5.85 10.95 -11.05
N ALA A 272 -6.57 11.85 -10.40
CA ALA A 272 -5.99 12.89 -9.55
C ALA A 272 -5.61 12.41 -8.14
N TRP A 273 -6.05 11.21 -7.71
CA TRP A 273 -5.85 10.74 -6.35
C TRP A 273 -4.38 10.66 -5.90
N PRO A 274 -3.40 10.27 -6.75
CA PRO A 274 -2.04 10.13 -6.27
C PRO A 274 -1.43 11.46 -5.83
N GLN A 275 -1.69 12.54 -6.59
CA GLN A 275 -1.22 13.87 -6.23
C GLN A 275 -1.91 14.37 -4.95
N ALA A 276 -3.22 14.23 -4.85
CA ALA A 276 -3.98 14.64 -3.66
C ALA A 276 -3.57 13.84 -2.40
N ALA A 277 -3.23 12.56 -2.55
CA ALA A 277 -2.70 11.76 -1.45
C ALA A 277 -1.32 12.25 -0.98
N LEU A 278 -0.42 12.66 -1.88
CA LEU A 278 0.86 13.25 -1.49
C LEU A 278 0.66 14.59 -0.77
N GLU A 279 -0.26 15.42 -1.22
CA GLU A 279 -0.60 16.70 -0.56
C GLU A 279 -1.13 16.45 0.87
N TRP A 280 -1.99 15.44 1.04
CA TRP A 280 -2.47 15.05 2.36
C TRP A 280 -1.34 14.51 3.25
N LEU A 281 -0.46 13.65 2.74
CA LEU A 281 0.70 13.14 3.46
C LEU A 281 1.60 14.30 3.92
N HIS A 282 1.85 15.27 3.04
CA HIS A 282 2.61 16.46 3.39
C HIS A 282 1.94 17.28 4.50
N LYS A 283 0.61 17.46 4.44
CA LYS A 283 -0.19 18.18 5.46
C LYS A 283 -0.08 17.54 6.85
N ILE A 284 0.08 16.22 6.94
CA ILE A 284 0.28 15.51 8.21
C ILE A 284 1.75 15.34 8.61
N GLY A 285 2.69 15.98 7.92
CA GLY A 285 4.12 15.95 8.23
C GLY A 285 4.90 14.76 7.65
N VAL A 286 4.31 14.06 6.68
CA VAL A 286 5.01 13.08 5.86
C VAL A 286 5.44 13.79 4.58
N PRO A 287 6.73 13.74 4.17
CA PRO A 287 7.27 14.53 3.06
C PRO A 287 6.58 14.28 1.73
#